data_d5e3f54918513c365c6c5a2946bf7c89
#
_entry.id   d5e3f54918513c365c6c5a2946bf7c89
#
_cell.length_a   1.000
_cell.length_b   1.000
_cell.length_c   1.000
_cell.angle_alpha   90.00
_cell.angle_beta   90.00
_cell.angle_gamma   90.00
#
_symmetry.space_group_name_H-M   'P 1'
#
loop_
_entity.id
_entity.type
_entity.pdbx_description
1 polymer ?
#
loop_
_entity_poly.entity_id
_entity_poly.type
_entity_poly.pdbx_seq_one_letter_code
_entity_poly.pdbx_strand_id
1 'polypeptide(L)'
;MALGKAEQTRKYYLSISEGKIVHSQDGKKEYYSYVEGELDKIYKLERTFKGEKVDYWYIDLRGQKDTYSISLPYKSGVFKSIILALANEPAVGIASIKIEPYKKGDFTKVIVYSNDSRLDWITKELPEVTEVQIAGQTIKDDSKRMAYIESLVADINARLK
;
A
#
# COMPACT_ATOMS: atom_id res chain seq x y z
N MET A 1 -36.42 -15.46 19.32
CA MET A 1 -35.02 -15.44 18.98
C MET A 1 -34.81 -15.98 17.59
N ALA A 2 -34.20 -15.20 16.71
CA ALA A 2 -33.93 -15.62 15.35
C ALA A 2 -32.50 -16.09 15.21
N LEU A 3 -32.29 -17.17 14.47
CA LEU A 3 -30.96 -17.63 14.11
C LEU A 3 -30.62 -17.11 12.73
N GLY A 4 -29.57 -16.28 12.66
CA GLY A 4 -29.08 -15.75 11.39
C GLY A 4 -27.62 -16.12 11.19
N LYS A 5 -27.23 -16.36 9.94
CA LYS A 5 -25.83 -16.47 9.58
C LYS A 5 -25.28 -15.07 9.35
N ALA A 6 -24.23 -14.73 10.07
CA ALA A 6 -23.49 -13.51 9.75
C ALA A 6 -22.91 -13.67 8.34
N GLU A 7 -23.06 -12.63 7.51
CA GLU A 7 -22.38 -12.62 6.23
C GLU A 7 -20.88 -12.69 6.45
N GLN A 8 -20.23 -13.67 5.83
CA GLN A 8 -18.79 -13.79 5.93
C GLN A 8 -18.15 -12.83 4.94
N THR A 9 -17.43 -11.85 5.47
CA THR A 9 -16.59 -10.99 4.67
C THR A 9 -15.40 -11.81 4.16
N ARG A 10 -15.20 -11.82 2.87
CA ARG A 10 -14.03 -12.45 2.28
C ARG A 10 -12.90 -11.44 2.23
N LYS A 11 -11.70 -11.92 2.48
CA LYS A 11 -10.51 -11.11 2.35
C LYS A 11 -9.71 -11.62 1.15
N TYR A 12 -9.55 -10.75 0.17
CA TYR A 12 -8.77 -11.05 -1.02
C TYR A 12 -7.40 -10.43 -0.90
N TYR A 13 -6.37 -11.24 -1.11
CA TYR A 13 -4.99 -10.78 -1.09
C TYR A 13 -4.55 -10.43 -2.49
N LEU A 14 -4.12 -9.19 -2.67
CA LEU A 14 -3.76 -8.61 -3.96
C LEU A 14 -2.30 -8.19 -3.96
N SER A 15 -1.71 -8.15 -5.14
CA SER A 15 -0.40 -7.57 -5.36
C SER A 15 -0.48 -6.58 -6.52
N ILE A 16 0.59 -5.82 -6.73
CA ILE A 16 0.69 -4.90 -7.85
C ILE A 16 1.88 -5.33 -8.69
N SER A 17 1.65 -5.57 -9.97
CA SER A 17 2.71 -5.99 -10.88
C SER A 17 2.37 -5.55 -12.30
N GLU A 18 3.37 -5.10 -13.04
CA GLU A 18 3.24 -4.72 -14.45
C GLU A 18 2.12 -3.71 -14.70
N GLY A 19 1.95 -2.76 -13.77
CA GLY A 19 0.93 -1.72 -13.89
C GLY A 19 -0.50 -2.18 -13.64
N LYS A 20 -0.67 -3.34 -13.00
CA LYS A 20 -2.00 -3.91 -12.72
C LYS A 20 -2.11 -4.39 -11.28
N ILE A 21 -3.35 -4.43 -10.79
CA ILE A 21 -3.70 -5.15 -9.56
C ILE A 21 -3.81 -6.64 -9.93
N VAL A 22 -3.16 -7.49 -9.16
CA VAL A 22 -3.12 -8.93 -9.45
C VAL A 22 -3.72 -9.71 -8.29
N HIS A 23 -4.68 -10.57 -8.62
CA HIS A 23 -5.25 -11.54 -7.70
C HIS A 23 -4.87 -12.92 -8.18
N SER A 24 -4.21 -13.70 -7.32
CA SER A 24 -3.81 -15.08 -7.62
C SER A 24 -4.66 -16.03 -6.79
N GLN A 25 -5.30 -16.99 -7.45
CA GLN A 25 -6.10 -18.01 -6.80
C GLN A 25 -5.96 -19.33 -7.57
N ASP A 26 -5.60 -20.39 -6.86
CA ASP A 26 -5.46 -21.75 -7.43
C ASP A 26 -4.57 -21.80 -8.68
N GLY A 27 -3.45 -21.07 -8.64
CA GLY A 27 -2.50 -21.01 -9.74
C GLY A 27 -2.91 -20.12 -10.91
N LYS A 28 -4.10 -19.52 -10.84
CA LYS A 28 -4.60 -18.59 -11.87
C LYS A 28 -4.42 -17.16 -11.39
N LYS A 29 -4.01 -16.30 -12.32
CA LYS A 29 -3.87 -14.87 -12.04
C LYS A 29 -4.95 -14.09 -12.78
N GLU A 30 -5.62 -13.21 -12.04
CA GLU A 30 -6.58 -12.26 -12.59
C GLU A 30 -5.99 -10.86 -12.46
N TYR A 31 -6.21 -10.03 -13.46
CA TYR A 31 -5.64 -8.69 -13.53
C TYR A 31 -6.76 -7.65 -13.55
N TYR A 32 -6.60 -6.63 -12.70
CA TYR A 32 -7.58 -5.56 -12.57
C TYR A 32 -6.90 -4.21 -12.71
N SER A 33 -7.63 -3.22 -13.21
CA SER A 33 -7.09 -1.89 -13.41
C SER A 33 -6.97 -1.09 -12.12
N TYR A 34 -7.84 -1.34 -11.15
CA TYR A 34 -7.84 -0.61 -9.88
C TYR A 34 -8.49 -1.45 -8.77
N VAL A 35 -8.29 -1.00 -7.53
CA VAL A 35 -9.03 -1.48 -6.37
C VAL A 35 -9.55 -0.27 -5.61
N GLU A 36 -10.77 -0.36 -5.10
CA GLU A 36 -11.44 0.75 -4.42
C GLU A 36 -12.14 0.28 -3.15
N GLY A 37 -12.07 1.08 -2.10
CA GLY A 37 -12.74 0.81 -0.84
C GLY A 37 -12.37 1.85 0.19
N GLU A 38 -12.96 1.73 1.37
CA GLU A 38 -12.58 2.57 2.51
C GLU A 38 -11.33 1.99 3.17
N LEU A 39 -10.39 2.85 3.51
CA LEU A 39 -9.16 2.40 4.16
C LEU A 39 -9.48 1.88 5.57
N ASP A 40 -9.13 0.64 5.83
CA ASP A 40 -9.36 -0.01 7.11
C ASP A 40 -8.12 0.05 8.02
N LYS A 41 -6.99 -0.37 7.50
CA LYS A 41 -5.72 -0.32 8.24
C LYS A 41 -4.54 -0.53 7.31
N ILE A 42 -3.38 -0.10 7.78
CA ILE A 42 -2.09 -0.35 7.14
C ILE A 42 -1.20 -1.02 8.19
N TYR A 43 -0.62 -2.15 7.86
CA TYR A 43 0.21 -2.89 8.82
C TYR A 43 1.36 -3.61 8.13
N LYS A 44 2.32 -4.04 8.92
CA LYS A 44 3.52 -4.71 8.45
C LYS A 44 3.58 -6.11 9.02
N LEU A 45 3.86 -7.09 8.17
CA LEU A 45 4.05 -8.48 8.58
C LEU A 45 5.35 -9.00 7.99
N GLU A 46 6.00 -9.88 8.75
CA GLU A 46 7.19 -10.57 8.31
C GLU A 46 6.81 -11.85 7.56
N ARG A 47 7.44 -12.06 6.41
CA ARG A 47 7.29 -13.30 5.64
C ARG A 47 8.65 -13.98 5.50
N THR A 48 8.63 -15.31 5.39
CA THR A 48 9.82 -16.07 5.06
C THR A 48 9.81 -16.34 3.56
N PHE A 49 10.87 -15.92 2.87
CA PHE A 49 11.04 -16.14 1.45
C PHE A 49 12.45 -16.68 1.21
N LYS A 50 12.55 -17.89 0.63
CA LYS A 50 13.82 -18.57 0.37
C LYS A 50 14.73 -18.65 1.62
N GLY A 51 14.12 -18.91 2.78
CA GLY A 51 14.85 -19.02 4.05
C GLY A 51 15.19 -17.70 4.70
N GLU A 52 14.88 -16.56 4.07
CA GLU A 52 15.12 -15.24 4.62
C GLU A 52 13.82 -14.59 5.08
N LYS A 53 13.91 -13.83 6.16
CA LYS A 53 12.77 -13.08 6.69
C LYS A 53 12.71 -11.73 6.01
N VAL A 54 11.56 -11.40 5.43
CA VAL A 54 11.33 -10.15 4.68
C VAL A 54 10.06 -9.50 5.20
N ASP A 55 10.12 -8.20 5.45
CA ASP A 55 8.95 -7.43 5.84
C ASP A 55 8.12 -7.04 4.62
N TYR A 56 6.79 -7.19 4.76
CA TYR A 56 5.83 -6.74 3.76
C TYR A 56 4.80 -5.82 4.39
N TRP A 57 4.43 -4.79 3.68
CA TRP A 57 3.33 -3.92 4.04
C TRP A 57 2.01 -4.47 3.48
N TYR A 58 0.94 -4.25 4.25
CA TYR A 58 -0.41 -4.60 3.83
C TYR A 58 -1.31 -3.39 3.98
N ILE A 59 -2.06 -3.08 2.92
CA ILE A 59 -3.06 -2.02 2.91
C ILE A 59 -4.42 -2.68 2.74
N ASP A 60 -5.26 -2.59 3.77
CA ASP A 60 -6.59 -3.19 3.74
C ASP A 60 -7.63 -2.13 3.37
N LEU A 61 -8.39 -2.40 2.32
CA LEU A 61 -9.51 -1.58 1.86
C LEU A 61 -10.80 -2.37 2.03
N ARG A 62 -11.79 -1.77 2.67
CA ARG A 62 -13.11 -2.39 2.84
C ARG A 62 -14.01 -2.01 1.69
N GLY A 63 -14.46 -3.01 0.92
CA GLY A 63 -15.53 -2.88 -0.04
C GLY A 63 -16.89 -3.09 0.62
N GLN A 64 -17.94 -3.17 -0.18
CA GLN A 64 -19.29 -3.37 0.33
C GLN A 64 -19.48 -4.75 0.98
N LYS A 65 -18.86 -5.78 0.43
CA LYS A 65 -18.97 -7.16 0.90
C LYS A 65 -17.65 -7.78 1.28
N ASP A 66 -16.56 -7.31 0.70
CA ASP A 66 -15.24 -7.93 0.81
C ASP A 66 -14.19 -6.93 1.25
N THR A 67 -13.13 -7.45 1.84
CA THR A 67 -11.94 -6.66 2.16
C THR A 67 -10.84 -7.03 1.17
N TYR A 68 -10.15 -6.02 0.67
CA TYR A 68 -9.03 -6.21 -0.24
C TYR A 68 -7.73 -5.82 0.47
N SER A 69 -6.80 -6.76 0.54
CA SER A 69 -5.51 -6.52 1.19
C SER A 69 -4.40 -6.51 0.14
N ILE A 70 -3.79 -5.35 -0.05
CA ILE A 70 -2.70 -5.18 -1.02
C ILE A 70 -1.39 -5.37 -0.28
N SER A 71 -0.58 -6.34 -0.72
CA SER A 71 0.73 -6.59 -0.14
C SER A 71 1.83 -6.01 -1.03
N LEU A 72 2.78 -5.32 -0.41
CA LEU A 72 3.90 -4.70 -1.09
C LEU A 72 5.17 -4.87 -0.26
N PRO A 73 6.33 -5.09 -0.90
CA PRO A 73 7.60 -5.19 -0.17
C PRO A 73 7.88 -3.94 0.66
N TYR A 74 8.60 -4.10 1.75
CA TYR A 74 8.90 -3.01 2.70
C TYR A 74 9.48 -1.76 2.03
N LYS A 75 10.38 -1.95 1.06
CA LYS A 75 11.04 -0.83 0.36
C LYS A 75 10.38 -0.47 -0.97
N SER A 76 9.16 -0.96 -1.22
CA SER A 76 8.45 -0.70 -2.47
C SER A 76 8.25 0.79 -2.72
N GLY A 77 8.65 1.26 -3.89
CA GLY A 77 8.38 2.63 -4.33
C GLY A 77 6.89 2.89 -4.54
N VAL A 78 6.14 1.87 -4.97
CA VAL A 78 4.69 1.95 -5.12
C VAL A 78 4.04 2.18 -3.75
N PHE A 79 4.47 1.45 -2.71
CA PHE A 79 3.95 1.64 -1.36
C PHE A 79 4.22 3.06 -0.86
N LYS A 80 5.45 3.56 -1.04
CA LYS A 80 5.80 4.93 -0.64
C LYS A 80 4.90 5.96 -1.32
N SER A 81 4.63 5.78 -2.61
CA SER A 81 3.76 6.66 -3.36
C SER A 81 2.33 6.66 -2.81
N ILE A 82 1.81 5.49 -2.46
CA ILE A 82 0.47 5.36 -1.88
C ILE A 82 0.40 6.09 -0.53
N ILE A 83 1.39 5.88 0.33
CA ILE A 83 1.41 6.49 1.67
C ILE A 83 1.54 8.01 1.58
N LEU A 84 2.39 8.52 0.69
CA LEU A 84 2.53 9.97 0.49
C LEU A 84 1.23 10.61 0.03
N ALA A 85 0.46 9.91 -0.80
CA ALA A 85 -0.85 10.39 -1.24
C ALA A 85 -1.89 10.33 -0.11
N LEU A 86 -1.99 9.19 0.59
CA LEU A 86 -2.96 9.01 1.67
C LEU A 86 -2.72 9.97 2.84
N ALA A 87 -1.47 10.31 3.12
CA ALA A 87 -1.13 11.24 4.19
C ALA A 87 -1.72 12.63 3.94
N ASN A 88 -2.02 12.96 2.68
CA ASN A 88 -2.59 14.23 2.28
C ASN A 88 -4.12 14.26 2.35
N GLU A 89 -4.77 13.18 2.76
CA GLU A 89 -6.23 13.08 2.85
C GLU A 89 -6.68 13.09 4.31
N PRO A 90 -7.26 14.20 4.81
CA PRO A 90 -7.71 14.27 6.20
C PRO A 90 -8.81 13.27 6.54
N ALA A 91 -9.69 12.96 5.59
CA ALA A 91 -10.84 12.07 5.79
C ALA A 91 -10.57 10.64 5.32
N VAL A 92 -9.33 10.17 5.45
CA VAL A 92 -8.88 8.90 4.87
C VAL A 92 -9.72 7.69 5.30
N GLY A 93 -10.26 7.70 6.52
CA GLY A 93 -11.04 6.57 7.04
C GLY A 93 -12.48 6.50 6.56
N ILE A 94 -13.02 7.58 5.98
CA ILE A 94 -14.40 7.63 5.50
C ILE A 94 -14.51 7.90 4.00
N ALA A 95 -13.42 8.28 3.37
CA ALA A 95 -13.37 8.51 1.94
C ALA A 95 -13.28 7.19 1.17
N SER A 96 -13.83 7.16 -0.04
CA SER A 96 -13.61 6.04 -0.97
C SER A 96 -12.23 6.21 -1.59
N ILE A 97 -11.32 5.32 -1.26
CA ILE A 97 -9.94 5.32 -1.76
C ILE A 97 -9.83 4.39 -2.95
N LYS A 98 -9.35 4.91 -4.07
CA LYS A 98 -9.08 4.09 -5.25
C LYS A 98 -7.59 4.10 -5.55
N ILE A 99 -7.01 2.93 -5.70
CA ILE A 99 -5.61 2.74 -6.03
C ILE A 99 -5.54 2.19 -7.44
N GLU A 100 -4.97 2.97 -8.35
CA GLU A 100 -4.90 2.64 -9.76
C GLU A 100 -3.44 2.60 -10.22
N PRO A 101 -2.87 1.41 -10.38
CA PRO A 101 -1.52 1.29 -10.91
C PRO A 101 -1.51 1.50 -12.43
N TYR A 102 -0.38 1.93 -12.95
CA TYR A 102 -0.16 2.04 -14.38
C TYR A 102 1.31 1.79 -14.68
N LYS A 103 1.59 1.50 -15.94
CA LYS A 103 2.96 1.25 -16.38
C LYS A 103 3.51 2.46 -17.12
N LYS A 104 4.70 2.91 -16.71
CA LYS A 104 5.42 3.99 -17.40
C LYS A 104 6.81 3.47 -17.76
N GLY A 105 7.02 3.13 -19.03
CA GLY A 105 8.22 2.42 -19.47
C GLY A 105 8.30 1.06 -18.79
N ASP A 106 9.41 0.78 -18.10
CA ASP A 106 9.60 -0.46 -17.37
C ASP A 106 9.18 -0.36 -15.89
N PHE A 107 8.62 0.78 -15.48
CA PHE A 107 8.27 1.02 -14.08
C PHE A 107 6.77 0.98 -13.85
N THR A 108 6.37 0.38 -12.72
CA THR A 108 5.00 0.46 -12.25
C THR A 108 4.87 1.69 -11.37
N LYS A 109 3.90 2.53 -11.70
CA LYS A 109 3.52 3.73 -10.95
C LYS A 109 2.11 3.57 -10.43
N VAL A 110 1.67 4.47 -9.57
CA VAL A 110 0.34 4.39 -8.98
C VAL A 110 -0.25 5.78 -8.85
N ILE A 111 -1.57 5.88 -9.08
CA ILE A 111 -2.35 7.07 -8.78
C ILE A 111 -3.35 6.69 -7.70
N VAL A 112 -3.50 7.55 -6.70
CA VAL A 112 -4.46 7.35 -5.61
C VAL A 112 -5.54 8.43 -5.72
N TYR A 113 -6.79 8.00 -5.62
CA TYR A 113 -7.96 8.89 -5.65
C TYR A 113 -8.69 8.81 -4.32
N SER A 114 -9.24 9.95 -3.90
CA SER A 114 -10.15 10.02 -2.76
C SER A 114 -11.45 10.62 -3.24
N ASN A 115 -12.56 9.86 -3.14
CA ASN A 115 -13.87 10.26 -3.66
C ASN A 115 -13.77 10.77 -5.11
N ASP A 116 -13.07 10.02 -5.95
CA ASP A 116 -12.83 10.28 -7.38
C ASP A 116 -11.94 11.48 -7.69
N SER A 117 -11.35 12.10 -6.67
CA SER A 117 -10.37 13.19 -6.86
C SER A 117 -8.96 12.68 -6.64
N ARG A 118 -8.07 12.98 -7.58
CA ARG A 118 -6.67 12.57 -7.48
C ARG A 118 -6.00 13.22 -6.28
N LEU A 119 -5.28 12.42 -5.50
CA LEU A 119 -4.49 12.90 -4.38
C LEU A 119 -3.07 13.19 -4.83
N ASP A 120 -2.56 14.37 -4.45
CA ASP A 120 -1.16 14.70 -4.63
C ASP A 120 -0.34 14.16 -3.45
N TRP A 121 0.96 13.98 -3.68
CA TRP A 121 1.85 13.55 -2.61
C TRP A 121 2.09 14.68 -1.61
N ILE A 122 2.17 14.30 -0.34
CA ILE A 122 2.74 15.18 0.66
C ILE A 122 4.26 15.12 0.51
N THR A 123 4.87 16.23 0.08
CA THR A 123 6.31 16.29 -0.20
C THR A 123 7.08 17.12 0.82
N LYS A 124 6.34 17.85 1.67
CA LYS A 124 6.94 18.66 2.72
C LYS A 124 7.63 17.76 3.73
N GLU A 125 8.87 18.03 4.03
CA GLU A 125 9.68 17.30 5.00
C GLU A 125 10.07 15.87 4.57
N LEU A 126 9.88 15.49 3.31
CA LEU A 126 10.32 14.19 2.83
C LEU A 126 11.86 14.12 2.85
N PRO A 127 12.45 13.22 3.67
CA PRO A 127 13.90 13.10 3.73
C PRO A 127 14.47 12.59 2.41
N GLU A 128 15.62 13.14 2.03
CA GLU A 128 16.33 12.67 0.86
C GLU A 128 17.09 11.38 1.17
N VAL A 129 17.29 10.58 0.14
CA VAL A 129 18.16 9.41 0.24
C VAL A 129 19.61 9.91 0.21
N THR A 130 20.38 9.57 1.24
CA THR A 130 21.78 9.95 1.32
C THR A 130 22.66 8.86 0.75
N GLU A 131 23.85 9.26 0.26
CA GLU A 131 24.84 8.30 -0.22
C GLU A 131 25.96 8.19 0.83
N VAL A 132 26.33 6.96 1.14
CA VAL A 132 27.39 6.64 2.08
C VAL A 132 28.42 5.80 1.36
N GLN A 133 29.71 6.14 1.53
CA GLN A 133 30.80 5.33 0.95
C GLN A 133 31.31 4.34 2.00
N ILE A 134 31.23 3.07 1.67
CA ILE A 134 31.75 1.99 2.52
C ILE A 134 32.62 1.10 1.65
N ALA A 135 33.87 0.94 2.06
CA ALA A 135 34.86 0.10 1.35
C ALA A 135 35.00 0.45 -0.14
N GLY A 136 34.94 1.74 -0.46
CA GLY A 136 35.08 2.24 -1.83
C GLY A 136 33.83 2.12 -2.68
N GLN A 137 32.69 1.64 -2.10
CA GLN A 137 31.43 1.54 -2.79
C GLN A 137 30.45 2.60 -2.28
N THR A 138 29.70 3.18 -3.19
CA THR A 138 28.64 4.14 -2.86
C THR A 138 27.37 3.37 -2.54
N ILE A 139 26.85 3.52 -1.33
CA ILE A 139 25.62 2.88 -0.88
C ILE A 139 24.59 3.96 -0.60
N LYS A 140 23.38 3.80 -1.14
CA LYS A 140 22.27 4.71 -0.85
C LYS A 140 21.68 4.37 0.51
N ASP A 141 21.61 5.37 1.39
CA ASP A 141 21.00 5.23 2.71
C ASP A 141 19.61 5.87 2.68
N ASP A 142 18.57 5.03 2.72
CA ASP A 142 17.18 5.46 2.73
C ASP A 142 16.54 5.35 4.12
N SER A 143 17.31 5.11 5.17
CA SER A 143 16.80 4.88 6.52
C SER A 143 15.93 6.03 7.04
N LYS A 144 16.33 7.27 6.79
CA LYS A 144 15.55 8.45 7.21
C LYS A 144 14.23 8.54 6.45
N ARG A 145 14.23 8.23 5.17
CA ARG A 145 13.03 8.20 4.34
C ARG A 145 12.08 7.10 4.82
N MET A 146 12.60 5.92 5.11
CA MET A 146 11.79 4.82 5.62
C MET A 146 11.19 5.14 6.98
N ALA A 147 11.95 5.76 7.89
CA ALA A 147 11.42 6.20 9.18
C ALA A 147 10.30 7.24 9.01
N TYR A 148 10.43 8.14 8.04
CA TYR A 148 9.39 9.11 7.71
C TYR A 148 8.13 8.41 7.19
N ILE A 149 8.27 7.44 6.29
CA ILE A 149 7.15 6.66 5.78
C ILE A 149 6.44 5.91 6.92
N GLU A 150 7.19 5.28 7.82
CA GLU A 150 6.60 4.60 8.97
C GLU A 150 5.84 5.57 9.89
N SER A 151 6.34 6.80 10.06
CA SER A 151 5.64 7.82 10.85
C SER A 151 4.33 8.25 10.18
N LEU A 152 4.32 8.35 8.85
CA LEU A 152 3.10 8.66 8.09
C LEU A 152 2.07 7.52 8.20
N VAL A 153 2.52 6.27 8.19
CA VAL A 153 1.63 5.11 8.38
C VAL A 153 0.97 5.17 9.75
N ALA A 154 1.73 5.50 10.80
CA ALA A 154 1.18 5.64 12.15
C ALA A 154 0.15 6.76 12.21
N ASP A 155 0.42 7.90 11.57
CA ASP A 155 -0.52 9.02 11.49
C ASP A 155 -1.80 8.64 10.77
N ILE A 156 -1.68 7.96 9.63
CA ILE A 156 -2.84 7.52 8.85
C ILE A 156 -3.69 6.58 9.69
N ASN A 157 -3.09 5.58 10.33
CA ASN A 157 -3.82 4.62 11.18
C ASN A 157 -4.52 5.33 12.33
N ALA A 158 -3.91 6.37 12.90
CA ALA A 158 -4.52 7.15 13.97
C ALA A 158 -5.78 7.89 13.51
N ARG A 159 -5.84 8.29 12.23
CA ARG A 159 -7.02 8.96 11.64
C ARG A 159 -8.17 8.00 11.35
N LEU A 160 -7.92 6.68 11.38
CA LEU A 160 -8.93 5.67 11.05
C LEU A 160 -9.86 5.33 12.20
N LYS A 161 -9.58 5.82 13.39
CA LYS A 161 -10.36 5.54 14.60
C LYS A 161 -11.46 6.55 14.83
#